data_35ae0f35a73c79b1e65e5f1cc112345c
#
_entry.id   35ae0f35a73c79b1e65e5f1cc112345c
#
_cell.length_a   1.000
_cell.length_b   1.000
_cell.length_c   1.000
_cell.angle_alpha   90.00
_cell.angle_beta   90.00
_cell.angle_gamma   90.00
#
_symmetry.space_group_name_H-M   'P 1'
#
loop_
_entity.id
_entity.type
_entity.pdbx_description
1 polymer ?
#
loop_
_entity_poly.entity_id
_entity_poly.type
_entity_poly.pdbx_seq_one_letter_code
_entity_poly.pdbx_strand_id
1 'polypeptide(L)'
;VYLYQTAPGWSEFKRISAYRNLVIRPSVATAINTSVTRDLVLNADDKWVVESAPEWVTLDKTSGTGKTEIKLTFSQMSAGAGMREGEVVFKLVDKDYRTRCKVTQYDYEYAEDQILTLQSASKGDGVNLVFLGDGYNAKDISEGKLLTNINEAVEHFFNIEPYKTYREYFNVYTGIAVSPESGVGGVNTIIHNRFNTTSKGDVSLGGRNGESDFNMIFEYACKAPTVSNSNLDETLVVMIPNTEDYGGICYMWDGGAAIAYCPMSNYGYPMDFRGVIQHEAGGHGFAKLGDEYIYHNAFIDNCDCTCCGHVFEFNLAKAKGWYENLSLTGKMNEVPWSH
;
A
#
# COMPACT_ATOMS: atom_id res chain seq x y z
N VAL A 1 -0.15 -9.31 38.34
CA VAL A 1 0.50 -10.49 38.93
C VAL A 1 -0.32 -11.06 40.07
N TYR A 2 -0.76 -10.26 41.05
CA TYR A 2 -1.55 -10.72 42.20
C TYR A 2 -2.81 -11.52 41.81
N LEU A 3 -3.56 -11.07 40.82
CA LEU A 3 -4.77 -11.75 40.32
C LEU A 3 -4.47 -13.15 39.75
N TYR A 4 -3.32 -13.33 39.12
CA TYR A 4 -2.91 -14.62 38.56
C TYR A 4 -2.35 -15.57 39.66
N GLN A 5 -1.67 -15.03 40.67
CA GLN A 5 -1.14 -15.84 41.77
C GLN A 5 -2.23 -16.49 42.62
N THR A 6 -3.42 -15.87 42.64
CA THR A 6 -4.58 -16.30 43.43
C THR A 6 -5.66 -17.02 42.63
N ALA A 7 -5.56 -17.01 41.28
CA ALA A 7 -6.56 -17.62 40.42
C ALA A 7 -6.40 -19.17 40.39
N PRO A 8 -7.51 -19.94 40.33
CA PRO A 8 -7.46 -21.40 40.22
C PRO A 8 -6.61 -21.87 39.02
N GLY A 9 -5.76 -22.82 39.21
CA GLY A 9 -4.84 -23.37 38.21
C GLY A 9 -3.53 -22.58 38.05
N TRP A 10 -3.51 -21.28 38.36
CA TRP A 10 -2.27 -20.50 38.29
C TRP A 10 -1.47 -20.50 39.60
N SER A 11 -2.13 -20.81 40.70
CA SER A 11 -1.49 -20.98 42.03
C SER A 11 -0.49 -22.16 42.10
N GLU A 12 -0.59 -23.08 41.14
CA GLU A 12 0.32 -24.25 41.07
C GLU A 12 1.68 -23.89 40.46
N PHE A 13 1.83 -22.75 39.78
CA PHE A 13 3.10 -22.31 39.25
C PHE A 13 4.01 -21.82 40.39
N LYS A 14 5.20 -22.45 40.49
CA LYS A 14 6.19 -22.12 41.54
C LYS A 14 6.74 -20.69 41.47
N ARG A 15 6.58 -20.04 40.31
CA ARG A 15 7.06 -18.67 40.08
C ARG A 15 6.20 -17.94 39.07
N ILE A 16 5.39 -17.01 39.53
CA ILE A 16 4.68 -16.03 38.72
C ILE A 16 5.33 -14.68 38.99
N SER A 17 6.06 -14.14 38.01
CA SER A 17 6.65 -12.81 38.08
C SER A 17 5.90 -11.85 37.15
N ALA A 18 5.86 -10.56 37.47
CA ALA A 18 5.39 -9.56 36.55
C ALA A 18 6.22 -9.62 35.26
N TYR A 19 5.56 -9.80 34.14
CA TYR A 19 6.22 -9.63 32.85
C TYR A 19 6.61 -8.16 32.71
N ARG A 20 7.88 -7.88 32.57
CA ARG A 20 8.37 -6.52 32.39
C ARG A 20 8.47 -6.24 30.92
N ASN A 21 7.76 -5.22 30.46
CA ASN A 21 7.78 -4.79 29.10
C ASN A 21 8.86 -3.74 28.87
N LEU A 22 9.72 -4.02 27.91
CA LEU A 22 10.47 -3.04 27.16
C LEU A 22 10.46 -3.49 25.70
N VAL A 23 9.56 -2.93 24.91
CA VAL A 23 9.28 -3.36 23.54
C VAL A 23 9.32 -2.15 22.63
N ILE A 24 10.14 -2.21 21.58
CA ILE A 24 10.18 -1.22 20.50
C ILE A 24 9.41 -1.73 19.27
N ARG A 25 8.66 -0.87 18.62
CA ARG A 25 7.97 -1.16 17.36
C ARG A 25 8.04 0.05 16.41
N PRO A 26 8.37 -0.18 15.14
CA PRO A 26 8.90 -1.44 14.60
C PRO A 26 10.26 -1.78 15.21
N SER A 27 10.62 -3.06 15.21
CA SER A 27 11.94 -3.54 15.67
C SER A 27 13.02 -3.44 14.58
N VAL A 28 12.63 -3.04 13.39
CA VAL A 28 13.50 -2.79 12.24
C VAL A 28 13.11 -1.46 11.61
N ALA A 29 14.08 -0.62 11.32
CA ALA A 29 13.89 0.61 10.56
C ALA A 29 14.87 0.63 9.39
N THR A 30 14.37 0.94 8.20
CA THR A 30 15.20 0.98 6.99
C THR A 30 15.07 2.32 6.27
N ALA A 31 16.11 2.70 5.54
CA ALA A 31 16.16 3.89 4.72
C ALA A 31 16.99 3.67 3.47
N ILE A 32 16.78 4.50 2.46
CA ILE A 32 17.71 4.69 1.35
C ILE A 32 18.54 5.94 1.59
N ASN A 33 19.46 6.26 0.73
CA ASN A 33 20.54 7.25 0.85
C ASN A 33 20.19 8.63 1.45
N THR A 34 18.96 9.08 1.39
CA THR A 34 18.54 10.40 1.88
C THR A 34 18.40 10.46 3.40
N SER A 35 18.53 11.68 3.97
CA SER A 35 18.15 11.89 5.37
C SER A 35 16.65 11.74 5.52
N VAL A 36 16.22 10.80 6.35
CA VAL A 36 14.80 10.46 6.54
C VAL A 36 14.54 10.11 8.01
N THR A 37 13.31 10.41 8.46
CA THR A 37 12.85 10.10 9.82
C THR A 37 11.87 8.94 9.81
N ARG A 38 12.01 8.05 10.79
CA ARG A 38 11.08 6.93 11.05
C ARG A 38 10.49 7.08 12.45
N ASP A 39 9.20 6.82 12.55
CA ASP A 39 8.51 6.82 13.83
C ASP A 39 8.64 5.45 14.51
N LEU A 40 9.05 5.45 15.76
CA LEU A 40 9.13 4.28 16.62
C LEU A 40 8.22 4.48 17.82
N VAL A 41 7.67 3.41 18.36
CA VAL A 41 6.92 3.40 19.62
C VAL A 41 7.61 2.47 20.60
N LEU A 42 8.13 3.02 21.67
CA LEU A 42 8.70 2.25 22.79
C LEU A 42 7.66 2.15 23.90
N ASN A 43 7.33 0.92 24.30
CA ASN A 43 6.54 0.64 25.48
C ASN A 43 7.46 0.14 26.60
N ALA A 44 7.48 0.81 27.74
CA ALA A 44 8.31 0.46 28.88
C ALA A 44 7.48 0.52 30.18
N ASP A 45 7.64 -0.46 31.06
CA ASP A 45 6.99 -0.46 32.37
C ASP A 45 7.73 0.39 33.42
N ASP A 46 8.92 0.92 33.05
CA ASP A 46 9.78 1.68 33.95
C ASP A 46 10.58 2.74 33.17
N LYS A 47 11.43 3.49 33.84
CA LYS A 47 12.36 4.46 33.21
C LYS A 47 13.29 3.73 32.25
N TRP A 48 13.44 4.28 31.06
CA TRP A 48 14.32 3.75 30.03
C TRP A 48 15.30 4.84 29.52
N VAL A 49 16.41 4.38 28.97
CA VAL A 49 17.41 5.20 28.28
C VAL A 49 17.85 4.54 26.98
N VAL A 50 18.37 5.33 26.06
CA VAL A 50 19.14 4.81 24.93
C VAL A 50 20.53 4.43 25.45
N GLU A 51 20.89 3.16 25.35
CA GLU A 51 22.20 2.65 25.75
C GLU A 51 23.25 2.89 24.67
N SER A 52 22.87 2.68 23.41
CA SER A 52 23.72 2.93 22.25
C SER A 52 22.91 3.16 20.98
N ALA A 53 23.49 3.93 20.06
CA ALA A 53 23.00 4.11 18.70
C ALA A 53 24.19 4.30 17.74
N PRO A 54 24.07 3.94 16.46
CA PRO A 54 25.09 4.27 15.47
C PRO A 54 25.23 5.80 15.30
N GLU A 55 26.41 6.30 14.99
CA GLU A 55 26.68 7.74 14.81
C GLU A 55 25.85 8.39 13.68
N TRP A 56 25.42 7.60 12.73
CA TRP A 56 24.60 8.03 11.60
C TRP A 56 23.06 7.98 11.86
N VAL A 57 22.68 7.71 13.12
CA VAL A 57 21.30 7.71 13.59
C VAL A 57 21.16 8.67 14.76
N THR A 58 20.16 9.55 14.69
CA THR A 58 19.80 10.44 15.80
C THR A 58 18.38 10.15 16.28
N LEU A 59 18.11 10.37 17.56
CA LEU A 59 16.81 10.20 18.17
C LEU A 59 16.39 11.52 18.83
N ASP A 60 15.11 11.89 18.69
CA ASP A 60 14.54 13.08 19.33
C ASP A 60 14.38 12.90 20.85
N LYS A 61 14.31 11.65 21.32
CA LYS A 61 14.23 11.28 22.75
C LYS A 61 15.19 10.15 23.06
N THR A 62 16.02 10.37 24.07
CA THR A 62 17.05 9.41 24.52
C THR A 62 16.71 8.78 25.88
N SER A 63 15.62 9.21 26.52
CA SER A 63 15.10 8.66 27.78
C SER A 63 13.60 8.95 27.92
N GLY A 64 12.94 8.21 28.82
CA GLY A 64 11.53 8.42 29.11
C GLY A 64 10.94 7.35 30.04
N THR A 65 9.62 7.32 30.09
CA THR A 65 8.83 6.35 30.86
C THR A 65 7.55 6.01 30.11
N GLY A 66 7.05 4.79 30.27
CA GLY A 66 5.78 4.37 29.69
C GLY A 66 5.83 4.26 28.16
N LYS A 67 4.68 4.44 27.52
CA LYS A 67 4.56 4.49 26.07
C LYS A 67 5.13 5.80 25.54
N THR A 68 6.14 5.73 24.72
CA THR A 68 6.85 6.90 24.15
C THR A 68 6.97 6.77 22.64
N GLU A 69 6.55 7.78 21.91
CA GLU A 69 6.82 7.94 20.48
C GLU A 69 8.20 8.59 20.32
N ILE A 70 9.03 8.01 19.48
CA ILE A 70 10.42 8.40 19.24
C ILE A 70 10.60 8.59 17.74
N LYS A 71 11.20 9.71 17.35
CA LYS A 71 11.62 9.95 15.97
C LYS A 71 13.08 9.55 15.80
N LEU A 72 13.30 8.54 14.97
CA LEU A 72 14.63 8.08 14.57
C LEU A 72 14.97 8.68 13.21
N THR A 73 16.02 9.47 13.14
CA THR A 73 16.46 10.11 11.89
C THR A 73 17.78 9.50 11.41
N PHE A 74 17.74 9.00 10.18
CA PHE A 74 18.93 8.58 9.44
C PHE A 74 19.66 9.82 8.88
N SER A 75 20.97 9.89 9.00
CA SER A 75 21.75 10.89 8.27
C SER A 75 21.88 10.49 6.80
N GLN A 76 22.12 11.46 5.93
CA GLN A 76 22.39 11.19 4.53
C GLN A 76 23.60 10.25 4.38
N MET A 77 23.51 9.34 3.43
CA MET A 77 24.57 8.42 3.05
C MET A 77 25.28 8.92 1.81
N SER A 78 26.59 8.72 1.71
CA SER A 78 27.35 9.09 0.50
C SER A 78 27.03 8.12 -0.64
N ALA A 79 26.93 8.63 -1.86
CA ALA A 79 26.76 7.80 -3.05
C ALA A 79 27.93 6.80 -3.19
N GLY A 80 27.60 5.57 -3.59
CA GLY A 80 28.56 4.48 -3.75
C GLY A 80 29.02 3.83 -2.43
N ALA A 81 28.41 4.18 -1.29
CA ALA A 81 28.79 3.63 0.01
C ALA A 81 28.22 2.21 0.27
N GLY A 82 27.33 1.73 -0.61
CA GLY A 82 26.72 0.40 -0.52
C GLY A 82 25.65 0.32 0.58
N MET A 83 25.93 -0.33 1.70
CA MET A 83 24.99 -0.51 2.80
C MET A 83 25.70 -0.25 4.14
N ARG A 84 24.95 0.33 5.11
CA ARG A 84 25.37 0.39 6.52
C ARG A 84 24.28 -0.17 7.43
N GLU A 85 24.72 -0.85 8.49
CA GLU A 85 23.83 -1.55 9.42
C GLU A 85 24.27 -1.30 10.85
N GLY A 86 23.31 -1.28 11.78
CA GLY A 86 23.57 -1.11 13.21
C GLY A 86 22.35 -1.41 14.05
N GLU A 87 22.45 -1.15 15.34
CA GLU A 87 21.35 -1.31 16.28
C GLU A 87 21.23 -0.08 17.19
N VAL A 88 19.99 0.36 17.40
CA VAL A 88 19.64 1.26 18.50
C VAL A 88 19.21 0.41 19.67
N VAL A 89 19.92 0.51 20.79
CA VAL A 89 19.66 -0.30 21.98
C VAL A 89 19.02 0.58 23.06
N PHE A 90 17.85 0.13 23.52
CA PHE A 90 17.14 0.74 24.65
C PHE A 90 17.27 -0.15 25.87
N LYS A 91 17.43 0.45 27.05
CA LYS A 91 17.61 -0.25 28.32
C LYS A 91 16.75 0.33 29.42
N LEU A 92 16.23 -0.50 30.33
CA LEU A 92 15.66 -0.03 31.58
C LEU A 92 16.76 0.43 32.55
N VAL A 93 16.59 1.62 33.17
CA VAL A 93 17.64 2.30 33.94
C VAL A 93 18.20 1.42 35.06
N ASP A 94 17.33 0.81 35.85
CA ASP A 94 17.72 0.05 37.06
C ASP A 94 17.73 -1.46 36.86
N LYS A 95 17.73 -1.93 35.60
CA LYS A 95 17.57 -3.36 35.29
C LYS A 95 18.35 -3.71 34.03
N ASP A 96 18.92 -4.91 34.03
CA ASP A 96 19.61 -5.46 32.86
C ASP A 96 18.59 -6.04 31.85
N TYR A 97 17.69 -5.17 31.34
CA TYR A 97 16.69 -5.50 30.35
C TYR A 97 16.77 -4.56 29.15
N ARG A 98 16.94 -5.12 27.97
CA ARG A 98 17.17 -4.37 26.73
C ARG A 98 16.19 -4.78 25.64
N THR A 99 15.89 -3.83 24.76
CA THR A 99 15.27 -4.07 23.46
C THR A 99 16.06 -3.36 22.38
N ARG A 100 15.93 -3.82 21.13
CA ARG A 100 16.71 -3.31 20.01
C ARG A 100 15.83 -2.98 18.83
N CYS A 101 16.20 -1.90 18.14
CA CYS A 101 15.72 -1.62 16.79
C CYS A 101 16.92 -1.78 15.84
N LYS A 102 16.85 -2.76 14.95
CA LYS A 102 17.83 -2.91 13.87
C LYS A 102 17.63 -1.77 12.88
N VAL A 103 18.72 -1.09 12.51
CA VAL A 103 18.70 0.01 11.54
C VAL A 103 19.58 -0.34 10.35
N THR A 104 19.05 -0.16 9.14
CA THR A 104 19.80 -0.43 7.90
C THR A 104 19.53 0.68 6.91
N GLN A 105 20.59 1.18 6.27
CA GLN A 105 20.48 2.16 5.20
C GLN A 105 21.23 1.68 3.97
N TYR A 106 20.55 1.78 2.82
CA TYR A 106 21.04 1.33 1.54
C TYR A 106 21.37 2.52 0.65
N ASP A 107 22.48 2.43 -0.09
CA ASP A 107 22.75 3.35 -1.19
C ASP A 107 21.82 3.04 -2.37
N TYR A 108 21.27 4.08 -2.97
CA TYR A 108 20.37 3.95 -4.11
C TYR A 108 20.44 5.22 -4.97
N GLU A 109 20.17 5.09 -6.27
CA GLU A 109 20.30 6.21 -7.21
C GLU A 109 19.21 7.29 -7.04
N TYR A 110 18.02 6.92 -6.52
CA TYR A 110 16.91 7.84 -6.31
C TYR A 110 16.70 8.17 -4.83
N ALA A 111 16.20 9.38 -4.58
CA ALA A 111 15.82 9.79 -3.24
C ALA A 111 14.47 9.16 -2.82
N GLU A 112 14.28 8.97 -1.52
CA GLU A 112 12.96 8.63 -0.98
C GLU A 112 11.96 9.73 -1.34
N ASP A 113 10.74 9.33 -1.69
CA ASP A 113 9.66 10.19 -2.17
C ASP A 113 9.94 10.92 -3.50
N GLN A 114 11.03 10.62 -4.18
CA GLN A 114 11.28 11.13 -5.53
C GLN A 114 10.24 10.57 -6.50
N ILE A 115 9.67 11.46 -7.32
CA ILE A 115 8.79 11.05 -8.43
C ILE A 115 9.61 10.89 -9.70
N LEU A 116 9.41 9.77 -10.37
CA LEU A 116 10.02 9.46 -11.66
C LEU A 116 8.97 9.54 -12.76
N THR A 117 9.32 10.18 -13.87
CA THR A 117 8.53 10.15 -15.10
C THR A 117 8.99 8.96 -15.94
N LEU A 118 8.15 7.92 -16.02
CA LEU A 118 8.44 6.73 -16.82
C LEU A 118 8.11 6.96 -18.30
N GLN A 119 7.08 7.75 -18.58
CA GLN A 119 6.67 8.16 -19.91
C GLN A 119 6.03 9.54 -19.87
N SER A 120 6.35 10.38 -20.86
CA SER A 120 5.62 11.63 -21.14
C SER A 120 4.76 11.44 -22.38
N ALA A 121 3.54 11.98 -22.34
CA ALA A 121 2.69 12.01 -23.51
C ALA A 121 3.38 12.76 -24.65
N SER A 122 3.32 12.21 -25.87
CA SER A 122 3.78 12.88 -27.09
C SER A 122 2.62 13.44 -27.92
N LYS A 123 1.38 13.17 -27.51
CA LYS A 123 0.14 13.64 -28.13
C LYS A 123 -0.86 14.13 -27.07
N GLY A 124 -1.50 15.27 -27.37
CA GLY A 124 -2.43 15.90 -26.44
C GLY A 124 -1.78 16.42 -25.16
N ASP A 125 -2.58 16.72 -24.15
CA ASP A 125 -2.14 17.22 -22.84
C ASP A 125 -1.69 16.08 -21.90
N GLY A 126 -1.97 14.83 -22.29
CA GLY A 126 -1.61 13.62 -21.57
C GLY A 126 -2.63 13.21 -20.50
N VAL A 127 -3.03 11.95 -20.54
CA VAL A 127 -3.82 11.31 -19.48
C VAL A 127 -2.88 10.75 -18.42
N ASN A 128 -3.14 11.02 -17.16
CA ASN A 128 -2.21 10.68 -16.09
C ASN A 128 -2.44 9.29 -15.51
N LEU A 129 -1.38 8.48 -15.49
CA LEU A 129 -1.30 7.22 -14.77
C LEU A 129 -0.20 7.32 -13.71
N VAL A 130 -0.53 7.00 -12.46
CA VAL A 130 0.43 7.00 -11.34
C VAL A 130 0.50 5.60 -10.76
N PHE A 131 1.61 4.92 -10.98
CA PHE A 131 1.86 3.59 -10.43
C PHE A 131 2.66 3.72 -9.13
N LEU A 132 2.14 3.22 -8.02
CA LEU A 132 2.75 3.30 -6.71
C LEU A 132 2.92 1.91 -6.10
N GLY A 133 4.13 1.61 -5.64
CA GLY A 133 4.38 0.40 -4.88
C GLY A 133 4.07 0.59 -3.39
N ASP A 134 3.54 -0.45 -2.73
CA ASP A 134 3.44 -0.50 -1.27
C ASP A 134 3.97 -1.82 -0.72
N GLY A 135 4.55 -1.78 0.48
CA GLY A 135 5.24 -2.94 1.06
C GLY A 135 6.63 -3.19 0.49
N TYR A 136 7.23 -2.24 -0.22
CA TYR A 136 8.64 -2.30 -0.64
C TYR A 136 9.50 -1.54 0.37
N ASN A 137 10.30 -2.26 1.15
CA ASN A 137 11.23 -1.61 2.07
C ASN A 137 12.51 -1.14 1.34
N ALA A 138 13.40 -0.49 2.06
CA ALA A 138 14.62 0.05 1.45
C ALA A 138 15.51 -1.01 0.79
N LYS A 139 15.48 -2.26 1.30
CA LYS A 139 16.19 -3.38 0.68
C LYS A 139 15.56 -3.76 -0.66
N ASP A 140 14.24 -3.99 -0.69
CA ASP A 140 13.52 -4.34 -1.93
C ASP A 140 13.76 -3.29 -3.03
N ILE A 141 13.79 -2.01 -2.63
CA ILE A 141 14.03 -0.89 -3.55
C ILE A 141 15.48 -0.91 -4.04
N SER A 142 16.45 -1.05 -3.15
CA SER A 142 17.88 -1.07 -3.52
C SER A 142 18.25 -2.26 -4.42
N GLU A 143 17.53 -3.36 -4.31
CA GLU A 143 17.66 -4.55 -5.16
C GLU A 143 16.91 -4.40 -6.50
N GLY A 144 16.23 -3.27 -6.75
CA GLY A 144 15.52 -2.96 -7.98
C GLY A 144 14.11 -3.57 -8.08
N LYS A 145 13.63 -4.28 -7.04
CA LYS A 145 12.36 -4.99 -7.08
C LYS A 145 11.18 -4.05 -7.36
N LEU A 146 11.13 -2.87 -6.69
CA LEU A 146 10.06 -1.90 -6.91
C LEU A 146 9.94 -1.51 -8.39
N LEU A 147 11.02 -1.00 -8.98
CA LEU A 147 10.97 -0.51 -10.37
C LEU A 147 10.77 -1.63 -11.38
N THR A 148 11.26 -2.83 -11.12
CA THR A 148 10.99 -4.00 -11.96
C THR A 148 9.49 -4.28 -12.01
N ASN A 149 8.82 -4.38 -10.85
CA ASN A 149 7.40 -4.69 -10.78
C ASN A 149 6.52 -3.55 -11.32
N ILE A 150 6.90 -2.29 -11.09
CA ILE A 150 6.21 -1.12 -11.66
C ILE A 150 6.30 -1.12 -13.18
N ASN A 151 7.49 -1.32 -13.75
CA ASN A 151 7.66 -1.37 -15.20
C ASN A 151 6.89 -2.52 -15.85
N GLU A 152 6.85 -3.69 -15.21
CA GLU A 152 6.04 -4.82 -15.64
C GLU A 152 4.55 -4.47 -15.63
N ALA A 153 4.05 -3.84 -14.57
CA ALA A 153 2.66 -3.36 -14.46
C ALA A 153 2.30 -2.38 -15.59
N VAL A 154 3.19 -1.43 -15.88
CA VAL A 154 3.02 -0.47 -16.99
C VAL A 154 2.90 -1.18 -18.32
N GLU A 155 3.79 -2.15 -18.61
CA GLU A 155 3.73 -2.91 -19.85
C GLU A 155 2.46 -3.79 -19.92
N HIS A 156 2.01 -4.36 -18.83
CA HIS A 156 0.74 -5.11 -18.77
C HIS A 156 -0.46 -4.23 -19.08
N PHE A 157 -0.49 -2.99 -18.58
CA PHE A 157 -1.55 -2.02 -18.87
C PHE A 157 -1.60 -1.69 -20.37
N PHE A 158 -0.44 -1.44 -20.99
CA PHE A 158 -0.37 -1.07 -22.41
C PHE A 158 -0.33 -2.27 -23.38
N ASN A 159 -0.44 -3.49 -22.89
CA ASN A 159 -0.43 -4.68 -23.75
C ASN A 159 -1.84 -5.13 -24.21
N ILE A 160 -2.86 -4.32 -23.98
CA ILE A 160 -4.25 -4.56 -24.41
C ILE A 160 -4.82 -3.33 -25.10
N GLU A 161 -5.70 -3.55 -26.09
CA GLU A 161 -6.44 -2.44 -26.71
C GLU A 161 -7.57 -1.94 -25.78
N PRO A 162 -7.87 -0.61 -25.79
CA PRO A 162 -7.32 0.40 -26.70
C PRO A 162 -6.00 1.05 -26.22
N TYR A 163 -5.51 0.71 -25.02
CA TYR A 163 -4.35 1.39 -24.39
C TYR A 163 -3.09 1.26 -25.23
N LYS A 164 -2.90 0.13 -25.88
CA LYS A 164 -1.77 -0.12 -26.78
C LYS A 164 -1.72 0.90 -27.91
N THR A 165 -2.84 1.09 -28.61
CA THR A 165 -2.94 2.03 -29.74
C THR A 165 -2.81 3.47 -29.28
N TYR A 166 -3.32 3.82 -28.10
CA TYR A 166 -3.33 5.19 -27.59
C TYR A 166 -2.20 5.50 -26.59
N ARG A 167 -1.20 4.65 -26.47
CA ARG A 167 -0.10 4.80 -25.50
C ARG A 167 0.56 6.18 -25.53
N GLU A 168 0.69 6.79 -26.70
CA GLU A 168 1.31 8.12 -26.87
C GLU A 168 0.56 9.27 -26.21
N TYR A 169 -0.67 9.05 -25.75
CA TYR A 169 -1.49 10.05 -25.04
C TYR A 169 -1.35 9.99 -23.51
N PHE A 170 -0.47 9.13 -22.97
CA PHE A 170 -0.37 8.94 -21.53
C PHE A 170 0.92 9.50 -20.95
N ASN A 171 0.78 10.20 -19.83
CA ASN A 171 1.84 10.46 -18.88
C ASN A 171 1.86 9.33 -17.85
N VAL A 172 3.03 8.74 -17.57
CA VAL A 172 3.19 7.64 -16.62
C VAL A 172 4.23 8.02 -15.57
N TYR A 173 3.83 7.96 -14.32
CA TYR A 173 4.67 8.32 -13.18
C TYR A 173 4.77 7.18 -12.19
N THR A 174 5.85 7.18 -11.40
CA THR A 174 5.98 6.38 -10.18
C THR A 174 6.70 7.15 -9.11
N GLY A 175 6.57 6.72 -7.85
CA GLY A 175 7.26 7.31 -6.72
C GLY A 175 8.10 6.29 -5.96
N ILE A 176 9.24 6.73 -5.42
CA ILE A 176 10.12 5.92 -4.59
C ILE A 176 9.60 5.92 -3.15
N ALA A 177 8.47 5.25 -2.93
CA ALA A 177 7.80 5.17 -1.64
C ALA A 177 8.38 4.02 -0.80
N VAL A 178 9.22 4.36 0.18
CA VAL A 178 9.86 3.36 1.06
C VAL A 178 8.92 2.95 2.18
N SER A 179 8.60 1.65 2.25
CA SER A 179 7.85 1.06 3.35
C SER A 179 8.77 0.69 4.53
N PRO A 180 8.31 0.82 5.78
CA PRO A 180 9.09 0.36 6.94
C PRO A 180 9.40 -1.13 6.91
N GLU A 181 8.43 -1.94 6.50
CA GLU A 181 8.54 -3.41 6.41
C GLU A 181 8.22 -3.87 4.97
N SER A 182 8.75 -5.04 4.59
CA SER A 182 8.48 -5.65 3.29
C SER A 182 7.18 -6.47 3.33
N GLY A 183 6.38 -6.39 2.27
CA GLY A 183 5.17 -7.18 2.11
C GLY A 183 3.89 -6.48 2.51
N VAL A 184 2.79 -7.24 2.46
CA VAL A 184 1.43 -6.79 2.75
C VAL A 184 0.87 -7.57 3.93
N GLY A 185 0.23 -6.88 4.86
CA GLY A 185 -0.46 -7.49 5.98
C GLY A 185 -1.76 -8.17 5.57
N GLY A 186 -2.38 -8.85 6.51
CA GLY A 186 -3.67 -9.50 6.35
C GLY A 186 -4.55 -9.31 7.58
N VAL A 187 -5.70 -10.00 7.63
CA VAL A 187 -6.69 -9.87 8.70
C VAL A 187 -6.08 -10.06 10.09
N ASN A 188 -5.13 -10.98 10.22
CA ASN A 188 -4.50 -11.34 11.51
C ASN A 188 -3.02 -10.92 11.59
N THR A 189 -2.47 -10.30 10.55
CA THR A 189 -1.05 -9.95 10.48
C THR A 189 -0.90 -8.50 10.09
N ILE A 190 -0.30 -7.70 10.98
CA ILE A 190 0.00 -6.30 10.69
C ILE A 190 1.43 -6.25 10.15
N ILE A 191 1.57 -5.75 8.92
CA ILE A 191 2.84 -5.32 8.32
C ILE A 191 2.74 -3.80 8.13
N HIS A 192 3.74 -3.08 8.59
CA HIS A 192 3.79 -1.63 8.46
C HIS A 192 4.39 -1.26 7.11
N ASN A 193 3.55 -0.80 6.21
CA ASN A 193 3.94 -0.32 4.89
C ASN A 193 3.53 1.14 4.67
N ARG A 194 3.96 1.74 3.57
CA ARG A 194 3.90 3.19 3.34
C ARG A 194 2.47 3.72 3.26
N PHE A 195 1.58 2.96 2.64
CA PHE A 195 0.19 3.35 2.39
C PHE A 195 -0.82 2.47 3.14
N ASN A 196 -0.35 1.71 4.14
CA ASN A 196 -1.16 0.83 4.97
C ASN A 196 -1.94 -0.23 4.19
N THR A 197 -1.46 -0.64 3.02
CA THR A 197 -2.11 -1.70 2.24
C THR A 197 -2.18 -3.00 3.02
N THR A 198 -3.36 -3.61 3.02
CA THR A 198 -3.62 -4.89 3.71
C THR A 198 -4.62 -5.72 2.92
N SER A 199 -4.53 -7.05 3.02
CA SER A 199 -5.59 -7.96 2.57
C SER A 199 -6.79 -7.86 3.52
N LYS A 200 -8.00 -7.87 2.98
CA LYS A 200 -9.26 -7.76 3.71
C LYS A 200 -9.86 -9.12 4.11
N GLY A 201 -9.12 -10.22 3.83
CA GLY A 201 -9.52 -11.59 4.20
C GLY A 201 -10.29 -12.35 3.13
N ASP A 202 -10.53 -11.73 2.01
CA ASP A 202 -10.97 -12.30 0.73
C ASP A 202 -9.92 -11.96 -0.33
N VAL A 203 -10.30 -11.95 -1.60
CA VAL A 203 -9.40 -11.56 -2.70
C VAL A 203 -9.19 -10.05 -2.80
N SER A 204 -9.80 -9.24 -1.96
CA SER A 204 -9.70 -7.78 -2.01
C SER A 204 -8.57 -7.22 -1.13
N LEU A 205 -8.05 -6.08 -1.53
CA LEU A 205 -7.04 -5.31 -0.83
C LEU A 205 -7.58 -3.90 -0.51
N GLY A 206 -6.85 -3.15 0.28
CA GLY A 206 -7.20 -1.76 0.56
C GLY A 206 -6.40 -1.18 1.71
N GLY A 207 -6.60 0.10 1.99
CA GLY A 207 -6.03 0.77 3.14
C GLY A 207 -6.59 0.22 4.46
N ARG A 208 -5.74 -0.02 5.45
CA ARG A 208 -6.15 -0.52 6.78
C ARG A 208 -7.10 0.44 7.48
N ASN A 209 -6.89 1.74 7.31
CA ASN A 209 -7.67 2.80 7.93
C ASN A 209 -8.71 3.41 6.97
N GLY A 210 -9.03 2.72 5.87
CA GLY A 210 -10.04 3.13 4.92
C GLY A 210 -9.74 4.46 4.23
N GLU A 211 -10.67 5.40 4.32
CA GLU A 211 -10.62 6.68 3.58
C GLU A 211 -9.36 7.51 3.85
N SER A 212 -8.82 7.49 5.08
CA SER A 212 -7.60 8.23 5.39
C SER A 212 -6.38 7.72 4.62
N ASP A 213 -6.32 6.42 4.34
CA ASP A 213 -5.23 5.83 3.56
C ASP A 213 -5.39 6.14 2.07
N PHE A 214 -6.62 6.18 1.54
CA PHE A 214 -6.89 6.61 0.17
C PHE A 214 -6.51 8.07 -0.05
N ASN A 215 -6.84 8.95 0.90
CA ASN A 215 -6.43 10.35 0.84
C ASN A 215 -4.91 10.51 0.81
N MET A 216 -4.17 9.74 1.63
CA MET A 216 -2.71 9.72 1.62
C MET A 216 -2.14 9.26 0.25
N ILE A 217 -2.76 8.28 -0.40
CA ILE A 217 -2.38 7.81 -1.74
C ILE A 217 -2.61 8.91 -2.78
N PHE A 218 -3.76 9.58 -2.76
CA PHE A 218 -4.03 10.70 -3.67
C PHE A 218 -3.09 11.88 -3.44
N GLU A 219 -2.83 12.25 -2.18
CA GLU A 219 -1.85 13.29 -1.84
C GLU A 219 -0.44 12.93 -2.37
N TYR A 220 -0.08 11.65 -2.29
CA TYR A 220 1.19 11.20 -2.84
C TYR A 220 1.21 11.25 -4.37
N ALA A 221 0.14 10.85 -5.04
CA ALA A 221 0.00 10.94 -6.49
C ALA A 221 0.08 12.39 -7.00
N CYS A 222 -0.44 13.35 -6.22
CA CYS A 222 -0.33 14.79 -6.52
C CYS A 222 1.10 15.34 -6.48
N LYS A 223 2.10 14.56 -6.07
CA LYS A 223 3.51 14.95 -6.24
C LYS A 223 3.99 14.80 -7.70
N ALA A 224 3.26 14.07 -8.55
CA ALA A 224 3.59 13.93 -9.97
C ALA A 224 3.35 15.26 -10.73
N PRO A 225 4.23 15.63 -11.69
CA PRO A 225 4.27 16.99 -12.28
C PRO A 225 2.96 17.51 -12.86
N THR A 226 2.12 16.62 -13.41
CA THR A 226 0.86 17.00 -14.07
C THR A 226 -0.38 16.59 -13.28
N VAL A 227 -0.21 16.07 -12.06
CA VAL A 227 -1.31 15.61 -11.20
C VAL A 227 -1.56 16.61 -10.08
N SER A 228 -2.82 16.92 -9.84
CA SER A 228 -3.26 17.82 -8.78
C SER A 228 -4.65 17.43 -8.29
N ASN A 229 -5.10 17.98 -7.18
CA ASN A 229 -6.45 17.75 -6.67
C ASN A 229 -7.56 18.14 -7.68
N SER A 230 -7.27 19.01 -8.65
CA SER A 230 -8.26 19.46 -9.63
C SER A 230 -8.42 18.53 -10.83
N ASN A 231 -7.59 17.50 -10.97
CA ASN A 231 -7.65 16.53 -12.07
C ASN A 231 -7.46 15.08 -11.61
N LEU A 232 -7.75 14.80 -10.34
CA LEU A 232 -7.75 13.42 -9.84
C LEU A 232 -8.82 12.55 -10.48
N ASP A 233 -9.92 13.16 -10.94
CA ASP A 233 -11.00 12.50 -11.69
C ASP A 233 -10.55 12.05 -13.10
N GLU A 234 -9.50 12.65 -13.63
CA GLU A 234 -8.85 12.30 -14.89
C GLU A 234 -7.52 11.52 -14.70
N THR A 235 -7.21 11.15 -13.44
CA THR A 235 -5.98 10.46 -13.06
C THR A 235 -6.30 9.08 -12.51
N LEU A 236 -5.68 8.03 -13.06
CA LEU A 236 -5.75 6.70 -12.48
C LEU A 236 -4.52 6.45 -11.59
N VAL A 237 -4.76 6.08 -10.35
CA VAL A 237 -3.71 5.59 -9.45
C VAL A 237 -3.75 4.06 -9.41
N VAL A 238 -2.62 3.42 -9.68
CA VAL A 238 -2.47 1.96 -9.67
C VAL A 238 -1.50 1.58 -8.54
N MET A 239 -2.01 0.89 -7.55
CA MET A 239 -1.23 0.38 -6.43
C MET A 239 -0.69 -1.01 -6.77
N ILE A 240 0.61 -1.20 -6.62
CA ILE A 240 1.30 -2.49 -6.81
C ILE A 240 1.79 -2.97 -5.44
N PRO A 241 0.96 -3.70 -4.69
CA PRO A 241 1.34 -4.25 -3.39
C PRO A 241 2.40 -5.34 -3.54
N ASN A 242 3.39 -5.34 -2.65
CA ASN A 242 4.46 -6.34 -2.64
C ASN A 242 3.96 -7.68 -2.10
N THR A 243 3.12 -8.35 -2.86
CA THR A 243 2.61 -9.70 -2.59
C THR A 243 2.31 -10.43 -3.90
N GLU A 244 2.49 -11.75 -3.90
CA GLU A 244 2.13 -12.64 -5.00
C GLU A 244 0.76 -13.32 -4.80
N ASP A 245 0.09 -13.01 -3.70
CA ASP A 245 -1.25 -13.52 -3.43
C ASP A 245 -2.24 -13.00 -4.47
N TYR A 246 -3.10 -13.90 -4.96
CA TYR A 246 -4.17 -13.50 -5.88
C TYR A 246 -5.15 -12.58 -5.19
N GLY A 247 -5.57 -11.57 -5.93
CA GLY A 247 -6.57 -10.60 -5.53
C GLY A 247 -6.54 -9.41 -6.46
N GLY A 248 -7.41 -8.48 -6.23
CA GLY A 248 -7.51 -7.22 -6.95
C GLY A 248 -8.77 -6.51 -6.52
N ILE A 249 -8.78 -5.20 -6.60
CA ILE A 249 -9.96 -4.37 -6.41
C ILE A 249 -9.71 -2.97 -6.94
N CYS A 250 -10.72 -2.37 -7.53
CA CYS A 250 -10.69 -0.97 -7.89
C CYS A 250 -11.71 -0.18 -7.07
N TYR A 251 -11.23 0.79 -6.30
CA TYR A 251 -12.08 1.78 -5.64
C TYR A 251 -12.30 2.95 -6.60
N MET A 252 -13.55 3.29 -6.80
CA MET A 252 -13.97 4.40 -7.67
C MET A 252 -14.83 5.38 -6.88
N TRP A 253 -14.55 6.66 -7.01
CA TRP A 253 -15.31 7.75 -6.37
C TRP A 253 -16.23 8.42 -7.37
N ASP A 254 -17.30 8.98 -6.87
CA ASP A 254 -18.37 9.63 -7.66
C ASP A 254 -17.86 10.69 -8.65
N GLY A 255 -16.75 11.37 -8.33
CA GLY A 255 -16.11 12.35 -9.21
C GLY A 255 -15.32 11.77 -10.38
N GLY A 256 -15.06 10.44 -10.39
CA GLY A 256 -14.24 9.77 -11.43
C GLY A 256 -12.87 9.30 -10.97
N ALA A 257 -12.33 9.83 -9.86
CA ALA A 257 -11.08 9.37 -9.28
C ALA A 257 -11.10 7.86 -9.00
N ALA A 258 -9.97 7.19 -9.19
CA ALA A 258 -9.89 5.75 -8.95
C ALA A 258 -8.52 5.32 -8.40
N ILE A 259 -8.55 4.31 -7.53
CA ILE A 259 -7.36 3.59 -7.05
C ILE A 259 -7.56 2.10 -7.32
N ALA A 260 -6.73 1.53 -8.20
CA ALA A 260 -6.74 0.11 -8.51
C ALA A 260 -5.61 -0.60 -7.77
N TYR A 261 -5.93 -1.56 -6.90
CA TYR A 261 -4.95 -2.42 -6.24
C TYR A 261 -4.72 -3.67 -7.07
N CYS A 262 -3.50 -3.84 -7.55
CA CYS A 262 -3.12 -4.90 -8.47
C CYS A 262 -1.90 -5.67 -7.92
N PRO A 263 -2.09 -6.71 -7.09
CA PRO A 263 -1.00 -7.54 -6.60
C PRO A 263 -0.37 -8.35 -7.73
N MET A 264 0.89 -8.75 -7.54
CA MET A 264 1.67 -9.52 -8.51
C MET A 264 1.31 -11.00 -8.47
N SER A 265 0.03 -11.30 -8.69
CA SER A 265 -0.47 -12.67 -8.67
C SER A 265 0.32 -13.61 -9.59
N ASN A 266 0.71 -14.77 -9.07
CA ASN A 266 1.43 -15.80 -9.81
C ASN A 266 0.51 -16.92 -10.34
N TYR A 267 -0.79 -16.71 -10.37
CA TYR A 267 -1.76 -17.62 -10.97
C TYR A 267 -1.66 -17.62 -12.51
N GLY A 268 -2.40 -18.49 -13.16
CA GLY A 268 -2.53 -18.47 -14.62
C GLY A 268 -3.51 -17.39 -15.09
N TYR A 269 -3.29 -16.86 -16.31
CA TYR A 269 -4.19 -15.89 -16.93
C TYR A 269 -5.66 -16.40 -16.94
N PRO A 270 -6.66 -15.58 -16.65
CA PRO A 270 -6.62 -14.13 -16.41
C PRO A 270 -6.37 -13.70 -14.94
N MET A 271 -6.04 -14.62 -14.06
CA MET A 271 -5.79 -14.35 -12.64
C MET A 271 -4.31 -14.05 -12.33
N ASP A 272 -3.46 -13.98 -13.35
CA ASP A 272 -2.06 -13.56 -13.24
C ASP A 272 -1.94 -12.04 -13.08
N PHE A 273 -0.75 -11.55 -12.79
CA PHE A 273 -0.48 -10.12 -12.63
C PHE A 273 -0.95 -9.28 -13.81
N ARG A 274 -0.76 -9.78 -15.05
CA ARG A 274 -1.23 -9.12 -16.27
C ARG A 274 -2.75 -9.00 -16.29
N GLY A 275 -3.45 -10.09 -16.02
CA GLY A 275 -4.92 -10.10 -16.02
C GLY A 275 -5.50 -9.20 -14.95
N VAL A 276 -4.91 -9.18 -13.75
CA VAL A 276 -5.31 -8.27 -12.66
C VAL A 276 -5.12 -6.80 -13.07
N ILE A 277 -3.98 -6.42 -13.66
CA ILE A 277 -3.77 -5.06 -14.17
C ILE A 277 -4.81 -4.69 -15.24
N GLN A 278 -5.08 -5.59 -16.18
CA GLN A 278 -6.05 -5.34 -17.26
C GLN A 278 -7.48 -5.21 -16.72
N HIS A 279 -7.84 -6.00 -15.72
CA HIS A 279 -9.17 -5.97 -15.09
C HIS A 279 -9.36 -4.75 -14.19
N GLU A 280 -8.52 -4.61 -13.15
CA GLU A 280 -8.71 -3.59 -12.12
C GLU A 280 -8.32 -2.19 -12.62
N ALA A 281 -7.14 -2.05 -13.21
CA ALA A 281 -6.67 -0.75 -13.68
C ALA A 281 -7.27 -0.37 -15.04
N GLY A 282 -7.22 -1.26 -16.02
CA GLY A 282 -7.74 -1.00 -17.36
C GLY A 282 -9.27 -0.99 -17.39
N GLY A 283 -9.91 -2.05 -16.92
CA GLY A 283 -11.37 -2.22 -16.95
C GLY A 283 -12.09 -1.26 -16.01
N HIS A 284 -11.91 -1.43 -14.70
CA HIS A 284 -12.63 -0.62 -13.72
C HIS A 284 -12.05 0.78 -13.59
N GLY A 285 -10.75 0.88 -13.31
CA GLY A 285 -10.12 2.14 -12.96
C GLY A 285 -10.15 3.18 -14.07
N PHE A 286 -9.81 2.78 -15.28
CA PHE A 286 -9.75 3.68 -16.43
C PHE A 286 -11.05 3.72 -17.22
N ALA A 287 -11.47 2.58 -17.78
CA ALA A 287 -12.63 2.52 -18.67
C ALA A 287 -13.98 2.51 -17.93
N LYS A 288 -13.98 2.47 -16.60
CA LYS A 288 -15.18 2.46 -15.76
C LYS A 288 -16.18 1.34 -16.14
N LEU A 289 -15.65 0.19 -16.55
CA LEU A 289 -16.46 -0.98 -16.88
C LEU A 289 -16.95 -1.67 -15.61
N GLY A 290 -18.09 -2.28 -15.66
CA GLY A 290 -18.63 -3.13 -14.60
C GLY A 290 -18.22 -4.58 -14.80
N ASP A 291 -18.26 -5.39 -13.73
CA ASP A 291 -18.05 -6.84 -13.79
C ASP A 291 -19.14 -7.53 -14.60
N GLU A 292 -18.73 -8.44 -15.46
CA GLU A 292 -19.65 -9.26 -16.27
C GLU A 292 -19.89 -10.65 -15.65
N TYR A 293 -19.25 -10.94 -14.52
CA TYR A 293 -19.48 -12.16 -13.75
C TYR A 293 -20.35 -11.89 -12.52
N ILE A 294 -21.03 -12.93 -12.06
CA ILE A 294 -21.89 -12.88 -10.89
C ILE A 294 -21.38 -13.81 -9.80
N TYR A 295 -21.23 -13.28 -8.59
CA TYR A 295 -20.89 -14.09 -7.41
C TYR A 295 -22.08 -14.84 -6.82
N HIS A 296 -23.31 -14.39 -7.10
CA HIS A 296 -24.54 -14.95 -6.59
C HIS A 296 -25.52 -15.16 -7.74
N ASN A 297 -26.39 -16.17 -7.65
CA ASN A 297 -27.45 -16.42 -8.63
C ASN A 297 -28.59 -15.36 -8.59
N ALA A 298 -28.25 -14.13 -8.24
CA ALA A 298 -29.17 -13.00 -8.19
C ALA A 298 -28.88 -12.08 -9.38
N PHE A 299 -29.85 -11.96 -10.27
CA PHE A 299 -29.83 -10.99 -11.35
C PHE A 299 -30.34 -9.64 -10.82
N ILE A 300 -29.83 -8.54 -11.35
CA ILE A 300 -30.26 -7.18 -10.98
C ILE A 300 -31.77 -6.99 -11.23
N ASP A 301 -32.30 -7.60 -12.26
CA ASP A 301 -33.73 -7.55 -12.62
C ASP A 301 -34.65 -8.35 -11.70
N ASN A 302 -34.14 -9.30 -10.92
CA ASN A 302 -34.90 -10.02 -9.91
C ASN A 302 -34.98 -9.31 -8.56
N CYS A 303 -34.35 -8.15 -8.44
CA CYS A 303 -34.43 -7.33 -7.25
C CYS A 303 -35.57 -6.32 -7.38
N ASP A 304 -36.81 -6.78 -7.16
CA ASP A 304 -38.00 -5.92 -6.99
C ASP A 304 -37.91 -5.01 -5.76
N CYS A 305 -36.82 -5.11 -5.00
CA CYS A 305 -36.69 -4.32 -3.82
C CYS A 305 -35.98 -2.99 -4.10
N THR A 306 -36.74 -1.93 -4.04
CA THR A 306 -36.19 -0.55 -3.88
C THR A 306 -35.23 -0.43 -2.66
N CYS A 307 -35.13 -1.47 -1.85
CA CYS A 307 -34.27 -1.53 -0.68
C CYS A 307 -32.82 -1.96 -0.96
N CYS A 308 -32.53 -2.59 -2.12
CA CYS A 308 -31.17 -3.10 -2.41
C CYS A 308 -30.26 -2.08 -3.09
N GLY A 309 -30.79 -0.98 -3.62
CA GLY A 309 -30.00 0.07 -4.24
C GLY A 309 -29.34 -0.27 -5.58
N HIS A 310 -29.18 -1.53 -5.93
CA HIS A 310 -28.39 -1.97 -7.09
C HIS A 310 -28.84 -1.39 -8.45
N VAL A 311 -30.15 -1.38 -8.71
CA VAL A 311 -30.68 -0.76 -9.96
C VAL A 311 -30.49 0.75 -9.95
N PHE A 312 -30.62 1.39 -8.78
CA PHE A 312 -30.38 2.82 -8.62
C PHE A 312 -28.91 3.14 -8.83
N GLU A 313 -28.00 2.37 -8.24
CA GLU A 313 -26.54 2.51 -8.41
C GLU A 313 -26.14 2.29 -9.87
N PHE A 314 -26.67 1.28 -10.52
CA PHE A 314 -26.45 1.04 -11.95
C PHE A 314 -26.89 2.24 -12.81
N ASN A 315 -28.10 2.76 -12.58
CA ASN A 315 -28.60 3.90 -13.33
C ASN A 315 -27.80 5.19 -13.08
N LEU A 316 -27.30 5.38 -11.85
CA LEU A 316 -26.38 6.48 -11.55
C LEU A 316 -25.04 6.31 -12.28
N ALA A 317 -24.49 5.12 -12.30
CA ALA A 317 -23.26 4.80 -13.03
C ALA A 317 -23.45 5.05 -14.53
N LYS A 318 -24.55 4.57 -15.12
CA LYS A 318 -24.87 4.84 -16.54
C LYS A 318 -25.05 6.33 -16.85
N ALA A 319 -25.65 7.10 -15.95
CA ALA A 319 -25.78 8.53 -16.11
C ALA A 319 -24.43 9.30 -16.13
N LYS A 320 -23.38 8.66 -15.57
CA LYS A 320 -21.98 9.14 -15.60
C LYS A 320 -21.20 8.64 -16.81
N GLY A 321 -21.80 7.79 -17.66
CA GLY A 321 -21.09 7.10 -18.75
C GLY A 321 -20.27 5.89 -18.27
N TRP A 322 -20.54 5.40 -17.04
CA TRP A 322 -19.90 4.20 -16.51
C TRP A 322 -20.72 2.95 -16.85
N TYR A 323 -20.11 1.77 -16.72
CA TYR A 323 -20.72 0.46 -16.94
C TYR A 323 -21.34 0.31 -18.33
N GLU A 324 -20.74 0.97 -19.34
CA GLU A 324 -21.21 0.94 -20.73
C GLU A 324 -21.18 -0.47 -21.32
N ASN A 325 -20.40 -1.37 -20.72
CA ASN A 325 -20.37 -2.80 -21.04
C ASN A 325 -21.57 -3.59 -20.50
N LEU A 326 -22.38 -3.06 -19.60
CA LEU A 326 -23.50 -3.77 -19.00
C LEU A 326 -24.86 -3.35 -19.58
N SER A 327 -25.80 -4.29 -19.61
CA SER A 327 -27.18 -4.05 -20.01
C SER A 327 -28.15 -4.75 -19.05
N LEU A 328 -29.25 -4.09 -18.70
CA LEU A 328 -30.32 -4.66 -17.87
C LEU A 328 -31.40 -5.45 -18.69
N THR A 329 -31.31 -5.45 -20.02
CA THR A 329 -32.38 -5.98 -20.84
C THR A 329 -32.44 -7.52 -20.89
N GLY A 330 -31.35 -8.21 -20.50
CA GLY A 330 -31.19 -9.65 -20.60
C GLY A 330 -31.32 -10.22 -22.02
N LYS A 331 -31.39 -9.33 -23.04
CA LYS A 331 -31.51 -9.73 -24.45
C LYS A 331 -30.14 -9.70 -25.12
N MET A 332 -29.71 -10.82 -25.65
CA MET A 332 -28.38 -11.00 -26.23
C MET A 332 -28.06 -9.99 -27.36
N ASN A 333 -29.08 -9.61 -28.15
CA ASN A 333 -28.95 -8.64 -29.24
C ASN A 333 -28.95 -7.16 -28.79
N GLU A 334 -29.14 -6.90 -27.52
CA GLU A 334 -29.16 -5.54 -26.95
C GLU A 334 -27.94 -5.26 -26.06
N VAL A 335 -27.00 -6.23 -25.92
CA VAL A 335 -25.74 -5.98 -25.25
C VAL A 335 -24.78 -5.25 -26.18
N PRO A 336 -23.95 -4.31 -25.65
CA PRO A 336 -23.13 -3.42 -26.49
C PRO A 336 -22.16 -4.09 -27.47
N TRP A 337 -21.76 -5.34 -27.21
CA TRP A 337 -20.81 -6.11 -28.02
C TRP A 337 -21.43 -7.34 -28.71
N SER A 338 -22.73 -7.34 -28.90
CA SER A 338 -23.45 -8.48 -29.52
C SER A 338 -23.30 -8.58 -31.05
N HIS A 339 -22.49 -7.73 -31.68
CA HIS A 339 -22.36 -7.60 -33.13
C HIS A 339 -21.08 -8.18 -33.67
#